data_0f43a37e1a116104b7b00263fd38d87e
#
_entry.id   0f43a37e1a116104b7b00263fd38d87e
#
_cell.length_a   1.000
_cell.length_b   1.000
_cell.length_c   1.000
_cell.angle_alpha   90.00
_cell.angle_beta   90.00
_cell.angle_gamma   90.00
#
_symmetry.space_group_name_H-M   'P 1'
#
loop_
_entity.id
_entity.type
_entity.pdbx_description
1 polymer ?
#
loop_
_entity_poly.entity_id
_entity_poly.type
_entity_poly.pdbx_seq_one_letter_code
_entity_poly.pdbx_strand_id
1 'polypeptide(L)'
;MVFSSILFITRFLPLVLAIYFIVPKRIRNLVLFLSSILFYAWGEPVYILLMCFTITVDYVFGLIIDRQISAGKKKSAKVSLAAAVVINLALLGFFKYANFTINTVNSLTGAGIAAIKLALPIGISFYTFQSLSYVIDVYRGDTKVQKNILDFGTYVTLFPQLIAGPIVRYRTVAEEMKGRVENRADFARGISRFIFGLGKKVLLANNAGLLWDSVNALTASEMSVGSFWLGILAYTFQIYFDFSGYSDMAIGMGLMFGFHFDENFNYPYMAKSITEFWRRWHISLSTWFKEYVYIPLGGNRAGIVKQIRNIIIVWMLTGFWHGASWNFVAWGLYYGAILILEKIFLLKWIEKTPKFVRHIYTMLLVIIGWVLFSFDSFKKGAEFIAGMFGLGGYEVINSEFVYLFLNNLVLLMILVLASTDFPKKCIEKFAATKNMAGKFVNIAVLEIILGICVAYLVAATYNPFLYFRF
;
A
#
# COMPACT_ATOMS: atom_id res chain seq x y z
N MET A 1 15.51 -6.15 4.32
CA MET A 1 15.34 -5.50 5.64
C MET A 1 13.94 -4.89 5.69
N VAL A 2 13.25 -4.88 6.85
CA VAL A 2 11.90 -4.25 7.00
C VAL A 2 11.98 -3.12 8.02
N PHE A 3 11.12 -2.10 7.90
CA PHE A 3 11.14 -0.92 8.79
C PHE A 3 10.85 -1.26 10.25
N SER A 4 10.00 -2.27 10.49
CA SER A 4 9.67 -2.79 11.81
C SER A 4 10.67 -3.85 12.31
N SER A 5 11.95 -3.76 11.96
CA SER A 5 13.00 -4.63 12.51
C SER A 5 13.92 -3.86 13.45
N ILE A 6 14.41 -4.54 14.50
CA ILE A 6 15.36 -3.95 15.45
C ILE A 6 16.59 -3.43 14.73
N LEU A 7 17.14 -4.19 13.78
CA LEU A 7 18.30 -3.77 12.99
C LEU A 7 18.07 -2.45 12.25
N PHE A 8 16.88 -2.29 11.66
CA PHE A 8 16.53 -1.05 10.96
C PHE A 8 16.43 0.13 11.92
N ILE A 9 15.70 -0.01 13.01
CA ILE A 9 15.39 1.07 13.95
C ILE A 9 16.64 1.51 14.73
N THR A 10 17.46 0.54 15.16
CA THR A 10 18.58 0.83 16.07
C THR A 10 19.91 1.10 15.35
N ARG A 11 20.10 0.62 14.13
CA ARG A 11 21.37 0.75 13.40
C ARG A 11 21.22 1.44 12.06
N PHE A 12 20.38 0.90 11.15
CA PHE A 12 20.35 1.40 9.78
C PHE A 12 19.84 2.85 9.72
N LEU A 13 18.65 3.13 10.22
CA LEU A 13 18.05 4.47 10.15
C LEU A 13 18.88 5.53 10.89
N PRO A 14 19.35 5.31 12.14
CA PRO A 14 20.20 6.27 12.83
C PRO A 14 21.51 6.55 12.11
N LEU A 15 22.18 5.50 11.57
CA LEU A 15 23.43 5.64 10.84
C LEU A 15 23.23 6.45 9.54
N VAL A 16 22.17 6.14 8.77
CA VAL A 16 21.87 6.88 7.54
C VAL A 16 21.54 8.33 7.84
N LEU A 17 20.75 8.62 8.88
CA LEU A 17 20.45 9.98 9.32
C LEU A 17 21.73 10.73 9.74
N ALA A 18 22.59 10.09 10.54
CA ALA A 18 23.86 10.70 10.98
C ALA A 18 24.74 11.06 9.77
N ILE A 19 24.97 10.12 8.86
CA ILE A 19 25.76 10.36 7.64
C ILE A 19 25.12 11.47 6.80
N TYR A 20 23.80 11.40 6.58
CA TYR A 20 23.07 12.37 5.77
C TYR A 20 23.20 13.81 6.27
N PHE A 21 23.17 14.04 7.59
CA PHE A 21 23.29 15.38 8.15
C PHE A 21 24.73 15.87 8.29
N ILE A 22 25.73 14.95 8.38
CA ILE A 22 27.16 15.31 8.43
C ILE A 22 27.67 15.74 7.06
N VAL A 23 27.21 15.11 5.97
CA VAL A 23 27.72 15.40 4.63
C VAL A 23 27.20 16.71 4.06
N PRO A 24 27.98 17.37 3.17
CA PRO A 24 27.52 18.55 2.45
C PRO A 24 26.24 18.28 1.63
N LYS A 25 25.37 19.28 1.49
CA LYS A 25 24.09 19.17 0.77
C LYS A 25 24.22 18.57 -0.64
N ARG A 26 25.33 18.85 -1.34
CA ARG A 26 25.57 18.38 -2.73
C ARG A 26 25.64 16.87 -2.87
N ILE A 27 26.06 16.16 -1.82
CA ILE A 27 26.21 14.70 -1.86
C ILE A 27 25.12 13.96 -1.06
N ARG A 28 24.12 14.64 -0.51
CA ARG A 28 23.01 14.02 0.24
C ARG A 28 22.18 13.05 -0.60
N ASN A 29 21.94 13.36 -1.87
CA ASN A 29 21.27 12.44 -2.78
C ASN A 29 22.10 11.19 -3.03
N LEU A 30 23.42 11.29 -3.15
CA LEU A 30 24.30 10.13 -3.26
C LEU A 30 24.23 9.26 -2.01
N VAL A 31 24.24 9.84 -0.81
CA VAL A 31 24.08 9.10 0.45
C VAL A 31 22.74 8.36 0.47
N LEU A 32 21.63 9.01 0.11
CA LEU A 32 20.32 8.38 0.04
C LEU A 32 20.29 7.26 -1.01
N PHE A 33 20.88 7.49 -2.18
CA PHE A 33 20.98 6.48 -3.23
C PHE A 33 21.72 5.23 -2.74
N LEU A 34 22.94 5.40 -2.22
CA LEU A 34 23.77 4.28 -1.74
C LEU A 34 23.11 3.54 -0.56
N SER A 35 22.52 4.28 0.38
CA SER A 35 21.78 3.68 1.50
C SER A 35 20.55 2.91 1.01
N SER A 36 19.85 3.40 0.01
CA SER A 36 18.69 2.72 -0.59
C SER A 36 19.09 1.46 -1.34
N ILE A 37 20.19 1.51 -2.09
CA ILE A 37 20.77 0.36 -2.75
C ILE A 37 21.16 -0.72 -1.71
N LEU A 38 21.83 -0.34 -0.61
CA LEU A 38 22.18 -1.24 0.47
C LEU A 38 20.95 -1.85 1.14
N PHE A 39 19.93 -1.02 1.41
CA PHE A 39 18.64 -1.45 2.00
C PHE A 39 17.95 -2.51 1.13
N TYR A 40 17.91 -2.29 -0.17
CA TYR A 40 17.28 -3.21 -1.13
C TYR A 40 18.12 -4.49 -1.30
N ALA A 41 19.43 -4.35 -1.51
CA ALA A 41 20.34 -5.48 -1.69
C ALA A 41 20.40 -6.42 -0.48
N TRP A 42 20.10 -5.91 0.73
CA TRP A 42 20.01 -6.73 1.94
C TRP A 42 18.95 -7.85 1.83
N GLY A 43 17.85 -7.60 1.14
CA GLY A 43 16.79 -8.59 0.90
C GLY A 43 16.81 -9.21 -0.48
N GLU A 44 17.31 -8.49 -1.48
CA GLU A 44 17.23 -8.83 -2.90
C GLU A 44 18.57 -8.61 -3.63
N PRO A 45 19.62 -9.37 -3.28
CA PRO A 45 20.96 -9.09 -3.80
C PRO A 45 21.09 -9.25 -5.32
N VAL A 46 20.29 -10.11 -5.95
CA VAL A 46 20.32 -10.34 -7.41
C VAL A 46 19.42 -9.35 -8.14
N TYR A 47 18.23 -9.07 -7.60
CA TYR A 47 17.24 -8.24 -8.28
C TYR A 47 17.53 -6.73 -8.25
N ILE A 48 18.57 -6.32 -7.52
CA ILE A 48 19.10 -4.95 -7.60
C ILE A 48 19.55 -4.60 -9.02
N LEU A 49 20.09 -5.58 -9.77
CA LEU A 49 20.50 -5.38 -11.16
C LEU A 49 19.29 -5.08 -12.06
N LEU A 50 18.16 -5.75 -11.82
CA LEU A 50 16.92 -5.50 -12.54
C LEU A 50 16.40 -4.08 -12.26
N MET A 51 16.44 -3.64 -11.01
CA MET A 51 16.05 -2.28 -10.63
C MET A 51 16.97 -1.24 -11.28
N CYS A 52 18.28 -1.45 -11.27
CA CYS A 52 19.24 -0.58 -11.94
C CYS A 52 19.02 -0.54 -13.47
N PHE A 53 18.68 -1.67 -14.07
CA PHE A 53 18.30 -1.74 -15.50
C PHE A 53 17.05 -0.89 -15.77
N THR A 54 15.98 -1.04 -14.99
CA THR A 54 14.75 -0.25 -15.12
C THR A 54 15.03 1.26 -14.99
N ILE A 55 15.83 1.66 -13.98
CA ILE A 55 16.24 3.05 -13.79
C ILE A 55 16.96 3.57 -15.04
N THR A 56 17.90 2.81 -15.58
CA THR A 56 18.69 3.22 -16.75
C THR A 56 17.81 3.36 -17.99
N VAL A 57 16.92 2.41 -18.23
CA VAL A 57 15.96 2.43 -19.34
C VAL A 57 15.09 3.68 -19.26
N ASP A 58 14.43 3.93 -18.12
CA ASP A 58 13.48 5.04 -18.01
C ASP A 58 14.17 6.40 -17.99
N TYR A 59 15.38 6.49 -17.44
CA TYR A 59 16.22 7.69 -17.54
C TYR A 59 16.55 8.02 -19.00
N VAL A 60 17.03 7.03 -19.77
CA VAL A 60 17.40 7.20 -21.17
C VAL A 60 16.17 7.56 -22.02
N PHE A 61 15.05 6.84 -21.83
CA PHE A 61 13.81 7.16 -22.55
C PHE A 61 13.27 8.54 -22.18
N GLY A 62 13.39 8.97 -20.92
CA GLY A 62 13.04 10.33 -20.50
C GLY A 62 13.82 11.39 -21.29
N LEU A 63 15.13 11.22 -21.44
CA LEU A 63 15.99 12.13 -22.22
C LEU A 63 15.65 12.10 -23.73
N ILE A 64 15.40 10.92 -24.29
CA ILE A 64 15.03 10.76 -25.70
C ILE A 64 13.69 11.46 -25.99
N ILE A 65 12.69 11.24 -25.15
CA ILE A 65 11.35 11.83 -25.28
C ILE A 65 11.43 13.35 -25.20
N ASP A 66 12.12 13.90 -24.21
CA ASP A 66 12.30 15.34 -24.05
C ASP A 66 12.96 15.97 -25.28
N ARG A 67 14.05 15.36 -25.80
CA ARG A 67 14.73 15.81 -27.01
C ARG A 67 13.81 15.75 -28.24
N GLN A 68 13.02 14.69 -28.38
CA GLN A 68 12.10 14.54 -29.51
C GLN A 68 10.94 15.54 -29.46
N ILE A 69 10.39 15.81 -28.26
CA ILE A 69 9.35 16.82 -28.07
C ILE A 69 9.91 18.21 -28.39
N SER A 70 11.10 18.56 -27.87
CA SER A 70 11.78 19.83 -28.12
C SER A 70 12.10 20.04 -29.62
N ALA A 71 12.33 18.95 -30.35
CA ALA A 71 12.53 18.97 -31.80
C ALA A 71 11.21 18.94 -32.61
N GLY A 72 10.05 19.02 -31.99
CA GLY A 72 8.73 18.97 -32.64
C GLY A 72 8.31 17.58 -33.15
N LYS A 73 9.09 16.51 -32.90
CA LYS A 73 8.90 15.15 -33.40
C LYS A 73 7.92 14.35 -32.51
N LYS A 74 6.67 14.82 -32.34
CA LYS A 74 5.65 14.21 -31.48
C LYS A 74 5.37 12.74 -31.76
N LYS A 75 5.38 12.31 -33.04
CA LYS A 75 5.17 10.89 -33.41
C LYS A 75 6.29 10.01 -32.90
N SER A 76 7.55 10.42 -33.06
CA SER A 76 8.72 9.71 -32.53
C SER A 76 8.69 9.64 -30.99
N ALA A 77 8.34 10.74 -30.31
CA ALA A 77 8.20 10.76 -28.87
C ALA A 77 7.13 9.77 -28.36
N LYS A 78 6.00 9.65 -29.08
CA LYS A 78 4.97 8.65 -28.77
C LYS A 78 5.47 7.21 -28.92
N VAL A 79 6.28 6.93 -29.96
CA VAL A 79 6.88 5.60 -30.16
C VAL A 79 7.87 5.29 -29.05
N SER A 80 8.74 6.25 -28.68
CA SER A 80 9.68 6.10 -27.56
C SER A 80 8.96 5.88 -26.22
N LEU A 81 7.86 6.59 -25.96
CA LEU A 81 7.02 6.34 -24.80
C LEU A 81 6.43 4.93 -24.82
N ALA A 82 5.87 4.50 -25.95
CA ALA A 82 5.31 3.16 -26.07
C ALA A 82 6.38 2.08 -25.85
N ALA A 83 7.59 2.27 -26.35
CA ALA A 83 8.70 1.35 -26.12
C ALA A 83 9.07 1.26 -24.61
N ALA A 84 9.20 2.40 -23.91
CA ALA A 84 9.46 2.41 -22.49
C ALA A 84 8.36 1.68 -21.70
N VAL A 85 7.09 1.97 -22.01
CA VAL A 85 5.94 1.31 -21.36
C VAL A 85 5.96 -0.20 -21.60
N VAL A 86 6.22 -0.64 -22.84
CA VAL A 86 6.27 -2.07 -23.19
C VAL A 86 7.41 -2.77 -22.45
N ILE A 87 8.60 -2.19 -22.38
CA ILE A 87 9.75 -2.78 -21.67
C ILE A 87 9.40 -2.95 -20.19
N ASN A 88 8.90 -1.92 -19.53
CA ASN A 88 8.54 -1.97 -18.11
C ASN A 88 7.44 -2.99 -17.82
N LEU A 89 6.37 -3.00 -18.63
CA LEU A 89 5.26 -3.93 -18.47
C LEU A 89 5.65 -5.37 -18.84
N ALA A 90 6.58 -5.57 -19.79
CA ALA A 90 7.09 -6.89 -20.13
C ALA A 90 7.92 -7.47 -18.97
N LEU A 91 8.78 -6.66 -18.33
CA LEU A 91 9.54 -7.07 -17.15
C LEU A 91 8.59 -7.43 -16.00
N LEU A 92 7.64 -6.54 -15.65
CA LEU A 92 6.64 -6.81 -14.63
C LEU A 92 5.83 -8.06 -15.00
N GLY A 93 5.42 -8.20 -16.26
CA GLY A 93 4.68 -9.33 -16.79
C GLY A 93 5.43 -10.65 -16.63
N PHE A 94 6.70 -10.66 -16.97
CA PHE A 94 7.55 -11.85 -16.86
C PHE A 94 7.70 -12.29 -15.39
N PHE A 95 8.13 -11.40 -14.50
CA PHE A 95 8.40 -11.78 -13.13
C PHE A 95 7.13 -12.07 -12.31
N LYS A 96 6.05 -11.34 -12.56
CA LYS A 96 4.82 -11.48 -11.76
C LYS A 96 3.80 -12.46 -12.35
N TYR A 97 3.65 -12.51 -13.70
CA TYR A 97 2.52 -13.21 -14.32
C TYR A 97 2.90 -14.44 -15.14
N ALA A 98 4.20 -14.74 -15.37
CA ALA A 98 4.59 -15.90 -16.17
C ALA A 98 4.01 -17.21 -15.62
N ASN A 99 4.22 -17.50 -14.34
CA ASN A 99 3.69 -18.72 -13.72
C ASN A 99 2.16 -18.76 -13.65
N PHE A 100 1.52 -17.61 -13.42
CA PHE A 100 0.06 -17.51 -13.47
C PHE A 100 -0.48 -17.87 -14.88
N THR A 101 0.17 -17.37 -15.93
CA THR A 101 -0.18 -17.69 -17.31
C THR A 101 0.04 -19.19 -17.60
N ILE A 102 1.20 -19.74 -17.21
CA ILE A 102 1.51 -21.16 -17.37
C ILE A 102 0.47 -22.03 -16.66
N ASN A 103 0.17 -21.73 -15.39
CA ASN A 103 -0.82 -22.47 -14.61
C ASN A 103 -2.22 -22.41 -15.23
N THR A 104 -2.61 -21.22 -15.72
CA THR A 104 -3.90 -21.05 -16.42
C THR A 104 -3.95 -21.83 -17.72
N VAL A 105 -2.90 -21.80 -18.55
CA VAL A 105 -2.82 -22.59 -19.77
C VAL A 105 -2.87 -24.09 -19.44
N ASN A 106 -2.08 -24.55 -18.48
CA ASN A 106 -2.09 -25.96 -18.06
C ASN A 106 -3.47 -26.42 -17.59
N SER A 107 -4.18 -25.59 -16.81
CA SER A 107 -5.51 -25.95 -16.33
C SER A 107 -6.57 -25.99 -17.43
N LEU A 108 -6.41 -25.23 -18.51
CA LEU A 108 -7.34 -25.20 -19.64
C LEU A 108 -7.03 -26.25 -20.72
N THR A 109 -5.75 -26.56 -20.94
CA THR A 109 -5.31 -27.37 -22.07
C THR A 109 -4.72 -28.72 -21.68
N GLY A 110 -4.35 -28.93 -20.38
CA GLY A 110 -3.61 -30.11 -19.94
C GLY A 110 -2.16 -30.20 -20.45
N ALA A 111 -1.58 -29.08 -20.96
CA ALA A 111 -0.30 -29.08 -21.67
C ALA A 111 0.93 -29.48 -20.84
N GLY A 112 0.84 -29.45 -19.50
CA GLY A 112 1.93 -29.89 -18.61
C GLY A 112 3.20 -29.02 -18.66
N ILE A 113 3.09 -27.74 -19.03
CA ILE A 113 4.22 -26.79 -19.11
C ILE A 113 4.80 -26.59 -17.71
N ALA A 114 6.12 -26.77 -17.56
CA ALA A 114 6.81 -26.61 -16.30
C ALA A 114 6.78 -25.15 -15.81
N ALA A 115 6.51 -24.96 -14.52
CA ALA A 115 6.59 -23.65 -13.89
C ALA A 115 8.04 -23.13 -13.87
N ILE A 116 8.20 -21.83 -14.06
CA ILE A 116 9.52 -21.16 -14.02
C ILE A 116 9.89 -20.93 -12.55
N LYS A 117 11.08 -21.36 -12.16
CA LYS A 117 11.61 -21.10 -10.79
C LYS A 117 12.12 -19.67 -10.68
N LEU A 118 11.21 -18.71 -10.58
CA LEU A 118 11.50 -17.29 -10.36
C LEU A 118 10.85 -16.82 -9.08
N ALA A 119 11.65 -16.17 -8.22
CA ALA A 119 11.09 -15.41 -7.11
C ALA A 119 10.60 -14.05 -7.64
N LEU A 120 9.51 -13.54 -7.09
CA LEU A 120 9.01 -12.22 -7.42
C LEU A 120 9.91 -11.16 -6.76
N PRO A 121 10.56 -10.26 -7.52
CA PRO A 121 11.39 -9.20 -6.94
C PRO A 121 10.54 -8.28 -6.05
N ILE A 122 10.95 -8.10 -4.80
CA ILE A 122 10.23 -7.24 -3.84
C ILE A 122 10.14 -5.82 -4.40
N GLY A 123 8.94 -5.24 -4.37
CA GLY A 123 8.71 -3.85 -4.80
C GLY A 123 8.67 -3.63 -6.32
N ILE A 124 8.80 -4.67 -7.17
CA ILE A 124 8.79 -4.49 -8.63
C ILE A 124 7.53 -3.74 -9.12
N SER A 125 6.37 -4.03 -8.56
CA SER A 125 5.12 -3.35 -8.92
C SER A 125 5.15 -1.86 -8.55
N PHE A 126 5.81 -1.48 -7.45
CA PHE A 126 5.90 -0.10 -6.98
C PHE A 126 6.88 0.72 -7.80
N TYR A 127 8.14 0.26 -7.93
CA TYR A 127 9.13 1.04 -8.68
C TYR A 127 8.82 1.10 -10.18
N THR A 128 8.18 0.06 -10.74
CA THR A 128 7.68 0.11 -12.13
C THR A 128 6.63 1.21 -12.31
N PHE A 129 5.66 1.34 -11.39
CA PHE A 129 4.65 2.39 -11.48
C PHE A 129 5.24 3.79 -11.24
N GLN A 130 6.23 3.91 -10.37
CA GLN A 130 6.95 5.17 -10.14
C GLN A 130 7.69 5.61 -11.40
N SER A 131 8.51 4.74 -11.98
CA SER A 131 9.32 5.09 -13.16
C SER A 131 8.47 5.27 -14.42
N LEU A 132 7.41 4.46 -14.62
CA LEU A 132 6.44 4.70 -15.68
C LEU A 132 5.76 6.06 -15.57
N SER A 133 5.38 6.47 -14.34
CA SER A 133 4.76 7.79 -14.15
C SER A 133 5.69 8.92 -14.60
N TYR A 134 7.01 8.82 -14.31
CA TYR A 134 7.99 9.78 -14.75
C TYR A 134 8.06 9.90 -16.28
N VAL A 135 8.21 8.78 -16.99
CA VAL A 135 8.34 8.79 -18.46
C VAL A 135 7.06 9.36 -19.12
N ILE A 136 5.88 9.00 -18.58
CA ILE A 136 4.60 9.52 -19.06
C ILE A 136 4.48 11.03 -18.78
N ASP A 137 4.85 11.49 -17.57
CA ASP A 137 4.76 12.89 -17.19
C ASP A 137 5.73 13.76 -18.01
N VAL A 138 6.94 13.28 -18.32
CA VAL A 138 7.86 13.95 -19.27
C VAL A 138 7.23 14.08 -20.65
N TYR A 139 6.61 13.00 -21.18
CA TYR A 139 5.93 13.04 -22.47
C TYR A 139 4.76 14.03 -22.50
N ARG A 140 4.00 14.15 -21.41
CA ARG A 140 2.88 15.10 -21.26
C ARG A 140 3.33 16.54 -21.07
N GLY A 141 4.58 16.76 -20.67
CA GLY A 141 5.10 18.06 -20.23
C GLY A 141 4.68 18.42 -18.79
N ASP A 142 4.16 17.45 -18.03
CA ASP A 142 3.73 17.64 -16.62
C ASP A 142 4.94 17.76 -15.68
N THR A 143 6.13 17.32 -16.10
CA THR A 143 7.40 17.47 -15.38
C THR A 143 8.56 17.71 -16.33
N LYS A 144 9.61 18.36 -15.82
CA LYS A 144 10.87 18.51 -16.56
C LYS A 144 11.68 17.22 -16.51
N VAL A 145 12.39 16.91 -17.60
CA VAL A 145 13.28 15.77 -17.64
C VAL A 145 14.39 15.90 -16.60
N GLN A 146 14.68 14.80 -15.87
CA GLN A 146 15.83 14.75 -14.97
C GLN A 146 17.10 14.45 -15.76
N LYS A 147 18.10 15.36 -15.63
CA LYS A 147 19.37 15.25 -16.36
C LYS A 147 20.49 14.58 -15.57
N ASN A 148 20.24 14.31 -14.28
CA ASN A 148 21.19 13.62 -13.39
C ASN A 148 20.67 12.22 -13.06
N ILE A 149 21.40 11.20 -13.50
CA ILE A 149 21.01 9.79 -13.28
C ILE A 149 21.04 9.42 -11.79
N LEU A 150 21.90 10.03 -10.98
CA LEU A 150 21.93 9.81 -9.54
C LEU A 150 20.66 10.34 -8.86
N ASP A 151 20.19 11.51 -9.24
CA ASP A 151 18.95 12.07 -8.69
C ASP A 151 17.73 11.24 -9.12
N PHE A 152 17.69 10.79 -10.37
CA PHE A 152 16.64 9.90 -10.85
C PHE A 152 16.70 8.54 -10.15
N GLY A 153 17.90 7.96 -10.05
CA GLY A 153 18.12 6.72 -9.31
C GLY A 153 17.72 6.86 -7.83
N THR A 154 18.08 7.97 -7.17
CA THR A 154 17.65 8.26 -5.80
C THR A 154 16.13 8.27 -5.68
N TYR A 155 15.42 8.93 -6.61
CA TYR A 155 13.97 8.95 -6.62
C TYR A 155 13.36 7.56 -6.71
N VAL A 156 13.82 6.71 -7.62
CA VAL A 156 13.26 5.38 -7.82
C VAL A 156 13.60 4.44 -6.66
N THR A 157 14.85 4.51 -6.15
CA THR A 157 15.33 3.59 -5.11
C THR A 157 15.03 4.03 -3.70
N LEU A 158 14.55 5.24 -3.47
CA LEU A 158 14.44 5.87 -2.16
C LEU A 158 13.78 4.95 -1.13
N PHE A 159 14.56 4.41 -0.19
CA PHE A 159 14.16 3.31 0.68
C PHE A 159 12.87 3.56 1.48
N PRO A 160 12.53 4.80 1.92
CA PRO A 160 11.27 5.03 2.60
C PRO A 160 10.03 4.65 1.77
N GLN A 161 10.07 4.81 0.45
CA GLN A 161 8.91 4.54 -0.42
C GLN A 161 8.99 3.23 -1.20
N LEU A 162 10.21 2.65 -1.37
CA LEU A 162 10.53 1.65 -2.38
C LEU A 162 9.68 0.37 -2.31
N ILE A 163 9.41 -0.16 -1.12
CA ILE A 163 8.80 -1.50 -0.97
C ILE A 163 7.28 -1.43 -0.95
N ALA A 164 6.69 -0.62 -0.07
CA ALA A 164 5.25 -0.47 0.11
C ALA A 164 4.88 0.91 0.67
N GLY A 165 5.70 1.92 0.44
CA GLY A 165 5.38 3.31 0.72
C GLY A 165 4.27 3.82 -0.21
N PRO A 166 3.85 5.08 -0.09
CA PRO A 166 3.02 5.72 -1.10
C PRO A 166 3.68 5.64 -2.48
N ILE A 167 2.92 5.40 -3.54
CA ILE A 167 3.43 5.50 -4.92
C ILE A 167 3.65 6.99 -5.21
N VAL A 168 4.87 7.46 -4.93
CA VAL A 168 5.23 8.86 -5.10
C VAL A 168 5.55 9.12 -6.56
N ARG A 169 4.85 10.08 -7.18
CA ARG A 169 5.12 10.49 -8.55
C ARG A 169 6.31 11.45 -8.59
N TYR A 170 7.13 11.37 -9.66
CA TYR A 170 8.32 12.21 -9.76
C TYR A 170 8.00 13.71 -9.63
N ARG A 171 6.92 14.18 -10.27
CA ARG A 171 6.49 15.58 -10.20
C ARG A 171 6.19 16.08 -8.78
N THR A 172 5.78 15.19 -7.85
CA THR A 172 5.52 15.56 -6.44
C THR A 172 6.81 15.92 -5.70
N VAL A 173 7.92 15.24 -6.00
CA VAL A 173 9.21 15.41 -5.30
C VAL A 173 10.30 16.06 -6.15
N ALA A 174 10.00 16.42 -7.40
CA ALA A 174 10.98 16.90 -8.37
C ALA A 174 11.75 18.16 -7.89
N GLU A 175 11.07 19.09 -7.25
CA GLU A 175 11.70 20.31 -6.70
C GLU A 175 12.51 19.99 -5.44
N GLU A 176 12.02 19.09 -4.59
CA GLU A 176 12.72 18.64 -3.37
C GLU A 176 13.96 17.81 -3.69
N MET A 177 13.96 17.08 -4.81
CA MET A 177 15.17 16.38 -5.29
C MET A 177 16.32 17.34 -5.61
N LYS A 178 16.01 18.55 -6.05
CA LYS A 178 17.00 19.57 -6.41
C LYS A 178 17.44 20.43 -5.24
N GLY A 179 16.52 20.78 -4.35
CA GLY A 179 16.78 21.82 -3.35
C GLY A 179 15.85 21.78 -2.16
N ARG A 180 15.68 20.59 -1.55
CA ARG A 180 14.87 20.48 -0.33
C ARG A 180 15.48 21.20 0.85
N VAL A 181 14.61 21.66 1.73
CA VAL A 181 14.97 22.34 2.97
C VAL A 181 14.58 21.46 4.14
N GLU A 182 15.57 20.90 4.78
CA GLU A 182 15.38 20.17 6.03
C GLU A 182 15.20 21.17 7.18
N ASN A 183 14.15 21.02 7.94
CA ASN A 183 13.89 21.86 9.11
C ASN A 183 13.55 21.01 10.35
N ARG A 184 13.79 21.59 11.52
CA ARG A 184 13.58 20.89 12.80
C ARG A 184 12.12 20.49 13.05
N ALA A 185 11.16 21.27 12.56
CA ALA A 185 9.74 21.01 12.77
C ALA A 185 9.29 19.78 11.95
N ASP A 186 9.72 19.69 10.69
CA ASP A 186 9.45 18.51 9.85
C ASP A 186 10.16 17.27 10.37
N PHE A 187 11.40 17.41 10.83
CA PHE A 187 12.15 16.31 11.42
C PHE A 187 11.43 15.74 12.66
N ALA A 188 11.00 16.61 13.58
CA ALA A 188 10.27 16.19 14.77
C ALA A 188 8.90 15.56 14.43
N ARG A 189 8.16 16.13 13.46
CA ARG A 189 6.93 15.55 12.95
C ARG A 189 7.19 14.17 12.31
N GLY A 190 8.28 14.06 11.58
CA GLY A 190 8.73 12.81 10.95
C GLY A 190 8.99 11.70 11.97
N ILE A 191 9.71 11.98 13.05
CA ILE A 191 9.94 11.04 14.15
C ILE A 191 8.60 10.61 14.77
N SER A 192 7.75 11.56 15.13
CA SER A 192 6.44 11.27 15.73
C SER A 192 5.61 10.37 14.84
N ARG A 193 5.56 10.68 13.53
CA ARG A 193 4.81 9.90 12.57
C ARG A 193 5.38 8.50 12.36
N PHE A 194 6.70 8.36 12.34
CA PHE A 194 7.37 7.06 12.27
C PHE A 194 7.01 6.19 13.48
N ILE A 195 7.06 6.73 14.70
CA ILE A 195 6.74 5.99 15.92
C ILE A 195 5.27 5.57 15.95
N PHE A 196 4.32 6.43 15.57
CA PHE A 196 2.92 6.06 15.44
C PHE A 196 2.70 4.99 14.37
N GLY A 197 3.39 5.08 13.23
CA GLY A 197 3.37 4.05 12.19
C GLY A 197 3.91 2.71 12.69
N LEU A 198 5.00 2.73 13.45
CA LEU A 198 5.57 1.55 14.09
C LEU A 198 4.59 0.93 15.10
N GLY A 199 3.93 1.75 15.93
CA GLY A 199 2.88 1.32 16.85
C GLY A 199 1.71 0.65 16.13
N LYS A 200 1.22 1.22 15.03
CA LYS A 200 0.19 0.60 14.18
C LYS A 200 0.62 -0.78 13.69
N LYS A 201 1.87 -0.91 13.22
CA LYS A 201 2.41 -2.16 12.70
C LYS A 201 2.61 -3.20 13.79
N VAL A 202 3.33 -2.85 14.86
CA VAL A 202 3.78 -3.81 15.87
C VAL A 202 2.68 -4.14 16.87
N LEU A 203 1.99 -3.11 17.38
CA LEU A 203 1.03 -3.30 18.47
C LEU A 203 -0.38 -3.63 17.97
N LEU A 204 -0.79 -3.12 16.81
CA LEU A 204 -2.14 -3.32 16.29
C LEU A 204 -2.17 -4.41 15.22
N ALA A 205 -1.43 -4.26 14.12
CA ALA A 205 -1.50 -5.18 12.99
C ALA A 205 -1.00 -6.58 13.35
N ASN A 206 0.15 -6.70 14.03
CA ASN A 206 0.70 -8.01 14.36
C ASN A 206 -0.23 -8.79 15.31
N ASN A 207 -0.79 -8.12 16.33
CA ASN A 207 -1.72 -8.78 17.27
C ASN A 207 -3.07 -9.13 16.62
N ALA A 208 -3.59 -8.29 15.72
CA ALA A 208 -4.75 -8.65 14.91
C ALA A 208 -4.47 -9.84 13.99
N GLY A 209 -3.24 -9.92 13.43
CA GLY A 209 -2.78 -11.06 12.64
C GLY A 209 -2.71 -12.36 13.44
N LEU A 210 -2.21 -12.32 14.67
CA LEU A 210 -2.20 -13.49 15.56
C LEU A 210 -3.62 -14.00 15.84
N LEU A 211 -4.59 -13.09 16.03
CA LEU A 211 -5.99 -13.48 16.20
C LEU A 211 -6.56 -14.12 14.93
N TRP A 212 -6.27 -13.53 13.74
CA TRP A 212 -6.64 -14.11 12.46
C TRP A 212 -6.08 -15.53 12.28
N ASP A 213 -4.80 -15.72 12.56
CA ASP A 213 -4.12 -17.02 12.45
C ASP A 213 -4.69 -18.02 13.46
N SER A 214 -5.04 -17.59 14.68
CA SER A 214 -5.69 -18.43 15.69
C SER A 214 -7.06 -18.93 15.21
N VAL A 215 -7.88 -18.08 14.58
CA VAL A 215 -9.16 -18.50 14.01
C VAL A 215 -8.98 -19.45 12.84
N ASN A 216 -7.99 -19.18 11.96
CA ASN A 216 -7.73 -20.08 10.82
C ASN A 216 -7.13 -21.44 11.23
N ALA A 217 -6.61 -21.57 12.43
CA ALA A 217 -6.12 -22.83 12.97
C ALA A 217 -7.23 -23.71 13.57
N LEU A 218 -8.44 -23.17 13.76
CA LEU A 218 -9.59 -23.94 14.26
C LEU A 218 -9.99 -25.04 13.27
N THR A 219 -10.33 -26.20 13.79
CA THR A 219 -10.91 -27.30 13.00
C THR A 219 -12.36 -26.99 12.63
N ALA A 220 -12.92 -27.70 11.65
CA ALA A 220 -14.30 -27.50 11.24
C ALA A 220 -15.32 -27.67 12.38
N SER A 221 -15.03 -28.55 13.35
CA SER A 221 -15.88 -28.81 14.54
C SER A 221 -15.76 -27.69 15.61
N GLU A 222 -14.67 -26.91 15.59
CA GLU A 222 -14.44 -25.81 16.52
C GLU A 222 -14.92 -24.46 15.95
N MET A 223 -15.23 -24.43 14.65
CA MET A 223 -15.72 -23.22 13.99
C MET A 223 -17.17 -22.92 14.36
N SER A 224 -17.49 -21.64 14.48
CA SER A 224 -18.85 -21.11 14.67
C SER A 224 -19.04 -19.88 13.79
N VAL A 225 -20.30 -19.46 13.60
CA VAL A 225 -20.61 -18.20 12.88
C VAL A 225 -19.85 -17.03 13.51
N GLY A 226 -19.80 -16.96 14.85
CA GLY A 226 -19.03 -15.96 15.57
C GLY A 226 -17.54 -16.00 15.26
N SER A 227 -16.94 -17.21 15.14
CA SER A 227 -15.51 -17.38 14.81
C SER A 227 -15.19 -16.89 13.40
N PHE A 228 -16.04 -17.15 12.40
CA PHE A 228 -15.87 -16.61 11.04
C PHE A 228 -15.86 -15.08 11.05
N TRP A 229 -16.82 -14.44 11.73
CA TRP A 229 -16.85 -12.98 11.84
C TRP A 229 -15.67 -12.42 12.61
N LEU A 230 -15.28 -13.04 13.72
CA LEU A 230 -14.12 -12.62 14.52
C LEU A 230 -12.83 -12.66 13.70
N GLY A 231 -12.61 -13.76 12.96
CA GLY A 231 -11.44 -13.92 12.11
C GLY A 231 -11.36 -12.85 11.03
N ILE A 232 -12.43 -12.65 10.25
CA ILE A 232 -12.39 -11.66 9.17
C ILE A 232 -12.32 -10.22 9.68
N LEU A 233 -12.88 -9.92 10.87
CA LEU A 233 -12.71 -8.63 11.52
C LEU A 233 -11.25 -8.43 11.94
N ALA A 234 -10.60 -9.44 12.50
CA ALA A 234 -9.18 -9.40 12.82
C ALA A 234 -8.32 -9.14 11.56
N TYR A 235 -8.58 -9.85 10.46
CA TYR A 235 -7.90 -9.61 9.19
C TYR A 235 -8.17 -8.20 8.63
N THR A 236 -9.40 -7.70 8.74
CA THR A 236 -9.79 -6.36 8.33
C THR A 236 -8.95 -5.28 9.04
N PHE A 237 -8.73 -5.43 10.35
CA PHE A 237 -7.86 -4.53 11.10
C PHE A 237 -6.38 -4.78 10.77
N GLN A 238 -5.96 -6.02 10.63
CA GLN A 238 -4.58 -6.38 10.29
C GLN A 238 -4.15 -5.69 9.00
N ILE A 239 -4.88 -5.86 7.89
CA ILE A 239 -4.50 -5.29 6.59
C ILE A 239 -4.45 -3.76 6.62
N TYR A 240 -5.36 -3.13 7.37
CA TYR A 240 -5.37 -1.67 7.51
C TYR A 240 -4.17 -1.15 8.30
N PHE A 241 -3.94 -1.70 9.50
CA PHE A 241 -2.87 -1.21 10.35
C PHE A 241 -1.49 -1.63 9.86
N ASP A 242 -1.35 -2.78 9.19
CA ASP A 242 -0.11 -3.21 8.55
C ASP A 242 0.31 -2.21 7.47
N PHE A 243 -0.58 -1.92 6.55
CA PHE A 243 -0.28 -1.05 5.42
C PHE A 243 -0.26 0.44 5.78
N SER A 244 -1.22 0.93 6.58
CA SER A 244 -1.20 2.33 7.02
C SER A 244 -0.02 2.62 7.95
N GLY A 245 0.39 1.66 8.78
CA GLY A 245 1.56 1.77 9.64
C GLY A 245 2.85 1.89 8.81
N TYR A 246 3.00 1.06 7.78
CA TYR A 246 4.13 1.15 6.85
C TYR A 246 4.15 2.49 6.11
N SER A 247 3.00 2.94 5.60
CA SER A 247 2.87 4.24 4.94
C SER A 247 3.22 5.41 5.87
N ASP A 248 2.79 5.37 7.13
CA ASP A 248 3.13 6.40 8.12
C ASP A 248 4.62 6.41 8.44
N MET A 249 5.27 5.23 8.57
CA MET A 249 6.73 5.15 8.73
C MET A 249 7.45 5.74 7.50
N ALA A 250 6.98 5.42 6.29
CA ALA A 250 7.54 5.94 5.04
C ALA A 250 7.45 7.47 4.94
N ILE A 251 6.26 8.04 5.20
CA ILE A 251 6.02 9.48 5.19
C ILE A 251 6.83 10.16 6.31
N GLY A 252 6.90 9.54 7.48
CA GLY A 252 7.71 10.02 8.60
C GLY A 252 9.18 10.13 8.24
N MET A 253 9.75 9.10 7.62
CA MET A 253 11.13 9.13 7.12
C MET A 253 11.32 10.15 6.00
N GLY A 254 10.35 10.27 5.08
CA GLY A 254 10.35 11.33 4.07
C GLY A 254 10.55 12.70 4.71
N LEU A 255 9.75 13.05 5.72
CA LEU A 255 9.84 14.32 6.44
C LEU A 255 11.21 14.51 7.13
N MET A 256 11.81 13.43 7.70
CA MET A 256 13.13 13.50 8.31
C MET A 256 14.22 13.89 7.30
N PHE A 257 14.06 13.46 6.04
CA PHE A 257 14.98 13.78 4.94
C PHE A 257 14.58 15.02 4.12
N GLY A 258 13.50 15.71 4.49
CA GLY A 258 13.00 16.90 3.82
C GLY A 258 12.16 16.62 2.58
N PHE A 259 11.52 15.45 2.48
CA PHE A 259 10.55 15.09 1.45
C PHE A 259 9.13 15.06 2.01
N HIS A 260 8.17 15.56 1.21
CA HIS A 260 6.75 15.60 1.57
C HIS A 260 5.97 14.64 0.68
N PHE A 261 5.78 13.42 1.16
CA PHE A 261 5.00 12.41 0.46
C PHE A 261 3.52 12.60 0.69
N ASP A 262 2.71 12.29 -0.33
CA ASP A 262 1.26 12.34 -0.25
C ASP A 262 0.72 11.33 0.77
N GLU A 263 -0.44 11.66 1.42
CA GLU A 263 -1.15 10.74 2.30
C GLU A 263 -1.65 9.52 1.53
N ASN A 264 -1.51 8.33 2.12
CA ASN A 264 -1.96 7.07 1.52
C ASN A 264 -3.25 6.54 2.14
N PHE A 265 -3.56 6.93 3.38
CA PHE A 265 -4.76 6.53 4.12
C PHE A 265 -5.37 7.72 4.86
N ASN A 266 -6.72 7.78 4.89
CA ASN A 266 -7.47 8.79 5.63
C ASN A 266 -8.69 8.17 6.32
N TYR A 267 -8.46 7.36 7.37
CA TYR A 267 -9.52 6.68 8.15
C TYR A 267 -10.57 5.99 7.27
N PRO A 268 -10.17 5.03 6.41
CA PRO A 268 -11.04 4.43 5.40
C PRO A 268 -12.25 3.71 6.00
N TYR A 269 -12.13 3.15 7.21
CA TYR A 269 -13.22 2.46 7.88
C TYR A 269 -14.28 3.39 8.48
N MET A 270 -14.12 4.70 8.37
CA MET A 270 -15.19 5.68 8.65
C MET A 270 -16.06 6.02 7.44
N ALA A 271 -15.77 5.44 6.28
CA ALA A 271 -16.50 5.70 5.03
C ALA A 271 -17.98 5.28 5.10
N LYS A 272 -18.80 5.93 4.29
CA LYS A 272 -20.25 5.73 4.22
C LYS A 272 -20.72 5.34 2.81
N SER A 273 -19.79 5.00 1.93
CA SER A 273 -20.00 4.40 0.62
C SER A 273 -18.70 3.74 0.16
N ILE A 274 -18.76 2.81 -0.79
CA ILE A 274 -17.58 2.20 -1.37
C ILE A 274 -16.78 3.22 -2.19
N THR A 275 -17.46 4.17 -2.83
CA THR A 275 -16.80 5.31 -3.47
C THR A 275 -15.99 6.16 -2.48
N GLU A 276 -16.53 6.44 -1.29
CA GLU A 276 -15.80 7.16 -0.24
C GLU A 276 -14.65 6.33 0.33
N PHE A 277 -14.87 5.02 0.55
CA PHE A 277 -13.85 4.10 1.04
C PHE A 277 -12.58 4.15 0.17
N TRP A 278 -12.70 4.02 -1.15
CA TRP A 278 -11.56 4.04 -2.06
C TRP A 278 -10.92 5.43 -2.24
N ARG A 279 -11.58 6.50 -1.86
CA ARG A 279 -10.96 7.84 -1.75
C ARG A 279 -10.09 7.98 -0.49
N ARG A 280 -10.25 7.07 0.47
CA ARG A 280 -9.56 7.08 1.77
C ARG A 280 -8.56 5.94 1.93
N TRP A 281 -8.66 4.90 1.11
CA TRP A 281 -7.81 3.72 1.09
C TRP A 281 -6.85 3.77 -0.08
N HIS A 282 -5.53 3.55 0.19
CA HIS A 282 -4.47 3.46 -0.83
C HIS A 282 -4.56 4.58 -1.88
N ILE A 283 -4.60 5.82 -1.39
CA ILE A 283 -4.88 7.02 -2.18
C ILE A 283 -3.90 7.17 -3.33
N SER A 284 -2.61 6.86 -3.09
CA SER A 284 -1.56 6.97 -4.11
C SER A 284 -1.80 6.04 -5.31
N LEU A 285 -2.19 4.78 -5.07
CA LEU A 285 -2.53 3.82 -6.12
C LEU A 285 -3.79 4.26 -6.90
N SER A 286 -4.84 4.65 -6.17
CA SER A 286 -6.09 5.15 -6.77
C SER A 286 -5.84 6.37 -7.64
N THR A 287 -4.95 7.26 -7.21
CA THR A 287 -4.54 8.44 -7.97
C THR A 287 -3.75 8.05 -9.21
N TRP A 288 -2.83 7.09 -9.08
CA TRP A 288 -2.05 6.59 -10.21
C TRP A 288 -2.96 6.00 -11.30
N PHE A 289 -3.86 5.07 -10.96
CA PHE A 289 -4.80 4.50 -11.93
C PHE A 289 -5.74 5.55 -12.54
N LYS A 290 -6.18 6.52 -11.75
CA LYS A 290 -7.01 7.63 -12.24
C LYS A 290 -6.27 8.44 -13.30
N GLU A 291 -5.02 8.83 -13.06
CA GLU A 291 -4.28 9.75 -13.92
C GLU A 291 -3.66 9.06 -15.14
N TYR A 292 -3.19 7.82 -14.99
CA TYR A 292 -2.46 7.13 -16.05
C TYR A 292 -3.30 6.12 -16.83
N VAL A 293 -4.47 5.72 -16.33
CA VAL A 293 -5.37 4.78 -17.01
C VAL A 293 -6.75 5.38 -17.24
N TYR A 294 -7.47 5.78 -16.17
CA TYR A 294 -8.85 6.19 -16.29
C TYR A 294 -9.06 7.45 -17.15
N ILE A 295 -8.28 8.50 -16.90
CA ILE A 295 -8.36 9.75 -17.65
C ILE A 295 -7.97 9.57 -19.12
N PRO A 296 -6.86 8.88 -19.49
CA PRO A 296 -6.52 8.60 -20.87
C PRO A 296 -7.57 7.79 -21.65
N LEU A 297 -8.32 6.91 -20.96
CA LEU A 297 -9.44 6.17 -21.56
C LEU A 297 -10.69 7.03 -21.81
N GLY A 298 -10.66 8.33 -21.46
CA GLY A 298 -11.75 9.30 -21.60
C GLY A 298 -12.46 9.67 -20.29
N GLY A 299 -12.09 9.05 -19.18
CA GLY A 299 -12.63 9.36 -17.85
C GLY A 299 -14.15 9.24 -17.80
N ASN A 300 -14.80 10.28 -17.26
CA ASN A 300 -16.25 10.41 -17.15
C ASN A 300 -16.88 11.33 -18.22
N ARG A 301 -16.08 11.87 -19.14
CA ARG A 301 -16.55 12.88 -20.13
C ARG A 301 -17.14 12.25 -21.39
N ALA A 302 -16.93 10.96 -21.62
CA ALA A 302 -17.27 10.28 -22.87
C ALA A 302 -18.61 9.51 -22.82
N GLY A 303 -19.51 9.83 -21.88
CA GLY A 303 -20.79 9.17 -21.68
C GLY A 303 -20.74 7.96 -20.76
N ILE A 304 -21.93 7.52 -20.27
CA ILE A 304 -22.03 6.50 -19.21
C ILE A 304 -21.47 5.13 -19.62
N VAL A 305 -21.69 4.70 -20.87
CA VAL A 305 -21.22 3.39 -21.36
C VAL A 305 -19.67 3.32 -21.35
N LYS A 306 -19.01 4.38 -21.84
CA LYS A 306 -17.55 4.45 -21.81
C LYS A 306 -17.03 4.59 -20.38
N GLN A 307 -17.75 5.26 -19.51
CA GLN A 307 -17.39 5.37 -18.10
C GLN A 307 -17.46 4.01 -17.41
N ILE A 308 -18.51 3.21 -17.62
CA ILE A 308 -18.64 1.84 -17.10
C ILE A 308 -17.47 0.98 -17.58
N ARG A 309 -17.20 0.98 -18.89
CA ARG A 309 -16.04 0.29 -19.45
C ARG A 309 -14.72 0.69 -18.76
N ASN A 310 -14.50 1.98 -18.56
CA ASN A 310 -13.29 2.50 -17.94
C ASN A 310 -13.17 2.05 -16.48
N ILE A 311 -14.27 2.01 -15.73
CA ILE A 311 -14.31 1.51 -14.35
C ILE A 311 -13.94 0.01 -14.33
N ILE A 312 -14.53 -0.81 -15.21
CA ILE A 312 -14.22 -2.24 -15.30
C ILE A 312 -12.74 -2.45 -15.61
N ILE A 313 -12.20 -1.76 -16.61
CA ILE A 313 -10.77 -1.88 -16.98
C ILE A 313 -9.88 -1.51 -15.80
N VAL A 314 -10.12 -0.37 -15.16
CA VAL A 314 -9.30 0.10 -14.03
C VAL A 314 -9.35 -0.91 -12.88
N TRP A 315 -10.52 -1.40 -12.50
CA TRP A 315 -10.65 -2.30 -11.36
C TRP A 315 -10.12 -3.71 -11.66
N MET A 316 -10.28 -4.19 -12.88
CA MET A 316 -9.64 -5.42 -13.32
C MET A 316 -8.10 -5.30 -13.24
N LEU A 317 -7.54 -4.20 -13.75
CA LEU A 317 -6.10 -3.95 -13.68
C LEU A 317 -5.63 -3.74 -12.23
N THR A 318 -6.44 -3.11 -11.37
CA THR A 318 -6.14 -2.97 -9.94
C THR A 318 -6.08 -4.34 -9.26
N GLY A 319 -7.01 -5.24 -9.56
CA GLY A 319 -6.96 -6.61 -9.08
C GLY A 319 -5.71 -7.34 -9.56
N PHE A 320 -5.41 -7.29 -10.85
CA PHE A 320 -4.18 -7.85 -11.41
C PHE A 320 -2.92 -7.29 -10.75
N TRP A 321 -2.90 -5.99 -10.48
CA TRP A 321 -1.74 -5.36 -9.84
C TRP A 321 -1.48 -5.91 -8.44
N HIS A 322 -2.54 -6.24 -7.68
CA HIS A 322 -2.40 -6.83 -6.35
C HIS A 322 -1.80 -8.24 -6.37
N GLY A 323 -2.20 -9.10 -7.31
CA GLY A 323 -1.65 -10.45 -7.33
C GLY A 323 -1.96 -11.22 -8.61
N ALA A 324 -1.09 -12.18 -8.91
CA ALA A 324 -1.20 -13.04 -10.07
C ALA A 324 -2.09 -14.26 -9.76
N SER A 325 -3.38 -13.99 -9.50
CA SER A 325 -4.37 -15.05 -9.31
C SER A 325 -5.79 -14.57 -9.63
N TRP A 326 -6.68 -15.51 -9.93
CA TRP A 326 -8.05 -15.21 -10.34
C TRP A 326 -8.91 -14.59 -9.24
N ASN A 327 -8.64 -14.86 -7.96
CA ASN A 327 -9.35 -14.23 -6.84
C ASN A 327 -9.04 -12.72 -6.76
N PHE A 328 -7.85 -12.26 -7.09
CA PHE A 328 -7.57 -10.82 -7.17
C PHE A 328 -8.30 -10.16 -8.34
N VAL A 329 -8.41 -10.84 -9.47
CA VAL A 329 -9.24 -10.35 -10.60
C VAL A 329 -10.70 -10.23 -10.18
N ALA A 330 -11.24 -11.25 -9.52
CA ALA A 330 -12.62 -11.24 -9.03
C ALA A 330 -12.84 -10.18 -7.96
N TRP A 331 -11.88 -10.00 -7.05
CA TRP A 331 -11.89 -8.92 -6.06
C TRP A 331 -11.95 -7.54 -6.74
N GLY A 332 -11.16 -7.32 -7.78
CA GLY A 332 -11.23 -6.09 -8.57
C GLY A 332 -12.58 -5.91 -9.25
N LEU A 333 -13.11 -6.96 -9.90
CA LEU A 333 -14.42 -6.91 -10.55
C LEU A 333 -15.58 -6.72 -9.55
N TYR A 334 -15.48 -7.31 -8.35
CA TYR A 334 -16.42 -7.09 -7.25
C TYR A 334 -16.54 -5.60 -6.92
N TYR A 335 -15.43 -4.93 -6.67
CA TYR A 335 -15.46 -3.48 -6.40
C TYR A 335 -15.83 -2.66 -7.62
N GLY A 336 -15.41 -3.06 -8.82
CA GLY A 336 -15.83 -2.43 -10.06
C GLY A 336 -17.35 -2.46 -10.22
N ALA A 337 -17.99 -3.60 -9.98
CA ALA A 337 -19.44 -3.76 -10.04
C ALA A 337 -20.16 -2.86 -9.01
N ILE A 338 -19.73 -2.85 -7.75
CA ILE A 338 -20.34 -2.02 -6.70
C ILE A 338 -20.20 -0.54 -7.05
N LEU A 339 -19.06 -0.09 -7.50
CA LEU A 339 -18.83 1.30 -7.88
C LEU A 339 -19.69 1.73 -9.08
N ILE A 340 -19.93 0.82 -10.03
CA ILE A 340 -20.87 1.07 -11.14
C ILE A 340 -22.29 1.20 -10.59
N LEU A 341 -22.72 0.30 -9.71
CA LEU A 341 -24.05 0.38 -9.08
C LEU A 341 -24.22 1.67 -8.26
N GLU A 342 -23.24 2.00 -7.42
CA GLU A 342 -23.24 3.28 -6.69
C GLU A 342 -23.34 4.47 -7.64
N LYS A 343 -22.60 4.44 -8.74
CA LYS A 343 -22.58 5.54 -9.71
C LYS A 343 -23.89 5.71 -10.46
N ILE A 344 -24.56 4.61 -10.83
CA ILE A 344 -25.77 4.64 -11.65
C ILE A 344 -26.97 5.08 -10.80
N PHE A 345 -27.18 4.46 -9.64
CA PHE A 345 -28.39 4.71 -8.85
C PHE A 345 -28.20 4.56 -7.33
N LEU A 346 -27.37 3.59 -6.88
CA LEU A 346 -27.36 3.14 -5.50
C LEU A 346 -26.91 4.25 -4.53
N LEU A 347 -25.93 5.07 -4.92
CA LEU A 347 -25.43 6.15 -4.08
C LEU A 347 -26.53 7.16 -3.74
N LYS A 348 -27.38 7.53 -4.71
CA LYS A 348 -28.51 8.45 -4.49
C LYS A 348 -29.55 7.89 -3.50
N TRP A 349 -29.71 6.57 -3.47
CA TRP A 349 -30.62 5.90 -2.54
C TRP A 349 -30.02 5.82 -1.14
N ILE A 350 -28.75 5.41 -1.06
CA ILE A 350 -28.00 5.29 0.20
C ILE A 350 -27.88 6.66 0.87
N GLU A 351 -27.67 7.74 0.14
CA GLU A 351 -27.56 9.09 0.70
C GLU A 351 -28.82 9.58 1.42
N LYS A 352 -29.96 8.98 1.13
CA LYS A 352 -31.24 9.25 1.82
C LYS A 352 -31.36 8.49 3.16
N THR A 353 -30.53 7.49 3.42
CA THR A 353 -30.57 6.70 4.63
C THR A 353 -29.74 7.33 5.77
N PRO A 354 -30.01 6.98 7.04
CA PRO A 354 -29.21 7.43 8.18
C PRO A 354 -27.71 7.06 8.04
N LYS A 355 -26.84 7.90 8.61
CA LYS A 355 -25.38 7.73 8.49
C LYS A 355 -24.88 6.36 8.96
N PHE A 356 -25.50 5.79 10.02
CA PHE A 356 -25.09 4.49 10.54
C PHE A 356 -25.46 3.35 9.57
N VAL A 357 -26.60 3.42 8.88
CA VAL A 357 -27.01 2.41 7.87
C VAL A 357 -26.03 2.41 6.69
N ARG A 358 -25.63 3.61 6.25
CA ARG A 358 -24.60 3.75 5.20
C ARG A 358 -23.28 3.17 5.62
N HIS A 359 -22.90 3.37 6.87
CA HIS A 359 -21.67 2.83 7.41
C HIS A 359 -21.71 1.30 7.50
N ILE A 360 -22.80 0.70 7.99
CA ILE A 360 -23.00 -0.75 8.01
C ILE A 360 -22.93 -1.32 6.58
N TYR A 361 -23.65 -0.73 5.62
CA TYR A 361 -23.58 -1.12 4.21
C TYR A 361 -22.13 -1.14 3.70
N THR A 362 -21.40 -0.06 3.93
CA THR A 362 -20.04 0.07 3.46
C THR A 362 -19.12 -0.97 4.10
N MET A 363 -19.18 -1.12 5.42
CA MET A 363 -18.31 -2.04 6.15
C MET A 363 -18.61 -3.49 5.82
N LEU A 364 -19.88 -3.87 5.66
CA LEU A 364 -20.25 -5.22 5.23
C LEU A 364 -19.62 -5.58 3.87
N LEU A 365 -19.74 -4.69 2.89
CA LEU A 365 -19.15 -4.90 1.56
C LEU A 365 -17.61 -4.90 1.61
N VAL A 366 -17.01 -4.06 2.43
CA VAL A 366 -15.54 -4.05 2.62
C VAL A 366 -15.06 -5.36 3.24
N ILE A 367 -15.73 -5.85 4.27
CA ILE A 367 -15.39 -7.11 4.95
C ILE A 367 -15.52 -8.31 3.99
N ILE A 368 -16.61 -8.39 3.21
CA ILE A 368 -16.77 -9.42 2.17
C ILE A 368 -15.64 -9.30 1.13
N GLY A 369 -15.30 -8.08 0.71
CA GLY A 369 -14.17 -7.84 -0.18
C GLY A 369 -12.83 -8.34 0.40
N TRP A 370 -12.62 -8.20 1.71
CA TRP A 370 -11.42 -8.73 2.36
C TRP A 370 -11.41 -10.26 2.45
N VAL A 371 -12.56 -10.93 2.55
CA VAL A 371 -12.59 -12.39 2.40
C VAL A 371 -12.10 -12.81 1.02
N LEU A 372 -12.59 -12.17 -0.06
CA LEU A 372 -12.12 -12.47 -1.42
C LEU A 372 -10.61 -12.21 -1.59
N PHE A 373 -10.06 -11.27 -0.85
CA PHE A 373 -8.64 -10.90 -0.89
C PHE A 373 -7.75 -11.84 -0.06
N SER A 374 -8.25 -12.39 1.06
CA SER A 374 -7.44 -13.15 2.02
C SER A 374 -7.17 -14.59 1.61
N PHE A 375 -8.04 -15.19 0.77
CA PHE A 375 -7.93 -16.58 0.37
C PHE A 375 -7.42 -16.74 -1.07
N ASP A 376 -6.51 -17.69 -1.30
CA ASP A 376 -5.96 -17.99 -2.63
C ASP A 376 -6.93 -18.82 -3.50
N SER A 377 -8.04 -19.31 -2.93
CA SER A 377 -9.03 -20.15 -3.62
C SER A 377 -10.43 -19.58 -3.47
N PHE A 378 -11.15 -19.47 -4.59
CA PHE A 378 -12.57 -19.09 -4.60
C PHE A 378 -13.41 -19.99 -3.73
N LYS A 379 -13.15 -21.30 -3.77
CA LYS A 379 -13.89 -22.30 -2.99
C LYS A 379 -13.77 -22.01 -1.50
N LYS A 380 -12.54 -21.82 -1.00
CA LYS A 380 -12.29 -21.49 0.42
C LYS A 380 -12.93 -20.16 0.81
N GLY A 381 -12.82 -19.14 -0.04
CA GLY A 381 -13.46 -17.85 0.21
C GLY A 381 -14.99 -17.94 0.27
N ALA A 382 -15.60 -18.70 -0.65
CA ALA A 382 -17.04 -18.93 -0.67
C ALA A 382 -17.52 -19.74 0.54
N GLU A 383 -16.78 -20.79 0.93
CA GLU A 383 -17.05 -21.59 2.15
C GLU A 383 -16.96 -20.71 3.40
N PHE A 384 -15.96 -19.83 3.47
CA PHE A 384 -15.81 -18.91 4.58
C PHE A 384 -16.99 -17.92 4.65
N ILE A 385 -17.40 -17.34 3.51
CA ILE A 385 -18.59 -16.46 3.44
C ILE A 385 -19.85 -17.25 3.85
N ALA A 386 -20.01 -18.46 3.36
CA ALA A 386 -21.14 -19.32 3.74
C ALA A 386 -21.20 -19.54 5.25
N GLY A 387 -20.04 -19.84 5.88
CA GLY A 387 -19.92 -19.97 7.33
C GLY A 387 -20.28 -18.70 8.09
N MET A 388 -19.89 -17.51 7.60
CA MET A 388 -20.27 -16.22 8.20
C MET A 388 -21.79 -16.04 8.28
N PHE A 389 -22.56 -16.62 7.37
CA PHE A 389 -24.01 -16.53 7.32
C PHE A 389 -24.73 -17.79 7.84
N GLY A 390 -24.01 -18.68 8.52
CA GLY A 390 -24.57 -19.89 9.13
C GLY A 390 -24.91 -21.02 8.14
N LEU A 391 -24.46 -20.90 6.89
CA LEU A 391 -24.61 -21.97 5.90
C LEU A 391 -23.53 -23.03 6.14
N GLY A 392 -23.91 -24.27 6.38
CA GLY A 392 -22.98 -25.36 6.67
C GLY A 392 -23.20 -26.02 8.05
N GLY A 393 -24.23 -25.60 8.79
CA GLY A 393 -24.62 -26.24 10.05
C GLY A 393 -23.77 -25.87 11.25
N TYR A 394 -23.06 -24.75 11.17
CA TYR A 394 -22.25 -24.25 12.28
C TYR A 394 -23.11 -23.67 13.40
N GLU A 395 -22.69 -23.87 14.65
CA GLU A 395 -23.27 -23.17 15.79
C GLU A 395 -23.08 -21.65 15.65
N VAL A 396 -24.03 -20.89 16.17
CA VAL A 396 -23.92 -19.41 16.12
C VAL A 396 -22.75 -18.94 17.00
N ILE A 397 -22.64 -19.49 18.20
CA ILE A 397 -21.62 -19.18 19.21
C ILE A 397 -21.25 -20.50 19.90
N ASN A 398 -19.95 -20.74 20.06
CA ASN A 398 -19.41 -21.87 20.81
C ASN A 398 -18.35 -21.43 21.84
N SER A 399 -17.80 -22.36 22.62
CA SER A 399 -16.78 -22.08 23.65
C SER A 399 -15.52 -21.45 23.07
N GLU A 400 -15.07 -21.92 21.92
CA GLU A 400 -13.86 -21.41 21.27
C GLU A 400 -13.99 -19.96 20.81
N PHE A 401 -15.15 -19.60 20.26
CA PHE A 401 -15.44 -18.21 19.93
C PHE A 401 -15.42 -17.32 21.17
N VAL A 402 -16.11 -17.74 22.25
CA VAL A 402 -16.17 -16.96 23.51
C VAL A 402 -14.78 -16.78 24.07
N TYR A 403 -13.96 -17.85 24.09
CA TYR A 403 -12.58 -17.77 24.57
C TYR A 403 -11.75 -16.78 23.75
N LEU A 404 -11.72 -16.91 22.41
CA LEU A 404 -10.94 -16.02 21.54
C LEU A 404 -11.43 -14.57 21.63
N PHE A 405 -12.76 -14.36 21.68
CA PHE A 405 -13.35 -13.03 21.76
C PHE A 405 -13.00 -12.33 23.08
N LEU A 406 -13.19 -13.00 24.23
CA LEU A 406 -12.92 -12.39 25.53
C LEU A 406 -11.43 -12.12 25.75
N ASN A 407 -10.55 -13.02 25.35
CA ASN A 407 -9.10 -12.82 25.44
C ASN A 407 -8.60 -11.64 24.58
N ASN A 408 -9.30 -11.32 23.49
CA ASN A 408 -8.91 -10.24 22.61
C ASN A 408 -9.83 -9.01 22.70
N LEU A 409 -10.75 -8.95 23.66
CA LEU A 409 -11.74 -7.87 23.75
C LEU A 409 -11.09 -6.48 23.84
N VAL A 410 -10.05 -6.34 24.66
CA VAL A 410 -9.32 -5.06 24.81
C VAL A 410 -8.63 -4.67 23.51
N LEU A 411 -8.00 -5.64 22.83
CA LEU A 411 -7.39 -5.42 21.52
C LEU A 411 -8.44 -4.94 20.52
N LEU A 412 -9.59 -5.63 20.43
CA LEU A 412 -10.67 -5.27 19.50
C LEU A 412 -11.21 -3.86 19.75
N MET A 413 -11.39 -3.46 21.01
CA MET A 413 -11.79 -2.09 21.36
C MET A 413 -10.75 -1.06 20.90
N ILE A 414 -9.45 -1.34 21.12
CA ILE A 414 -8.36 -0.45 20.68
C ILE A 414 -8.34 -0.35 19.15
N LEU A 415 -8.48 -1.48 18.41
CA LEU A 415 -8.50 -1.52 16.95
C LEU A 415 -9.64 -0.67 16.37
N VAL A 416 -10.84 -0.76 16.96
CA VAL A 416 -11.99 0.06 16.55
C VAL A 416 -11.71 1.54 16.78
N LEU A 417 -11.26 1.92 17.97
CA LEU A 417 -10.96 3.32 18.31
C LEU A 417 -9.85 3.89 17.42
N ALA A 418 -8.76 3.14 17.22
CA ALA A 418 -7.63 3.54 16.39
C ALA A 418 -7.97 3.65 14.90
N SER A 419 -9.04 2.99 14.43
CA SER A 419 -9.56 3.11 13.07
C SER A 419 -10.33 4.41 12.81
N THR A 420 -10.59 5.21 13.85
CA THR A 420 -11.28 6.50 13.78
C THR A 420 -10.28 7.67 13.88
N ASP A 421 -10.74 8.87 13.56
CA ASP A 421 -9.96 10.11 13.73
C ASP A 421 -9.93 10.62 15.18
N PHE A 422 -10.65 9.95 16.09
CA PHE A 422 -10.78 10.36 17.50
C PHE A 422 -9.43 10.43 18.25
N PRO A 423 -8.54 9.39 18.20
CA PRO A 423 -7.25 9.46 18.88
C PRO A 423 -6.38 10.62 18.37
N LYS A 424 -6.37 10.84 17.05
CA LYS A 424 -5.62 11.96 16.45
C LYS A 424 -6.14 13.30 16.94
N LYS A 425 -7.46 13.52 16.95
CA LYS A 425 -8.08 14.75 17.46
C LYS A 425 -7.77 15.00 18.92
N CYS A 426 -7.76 13.94 19.75
CA CYS A 426 -7.36 14.04 21.16
C CYS A 426 -5.91 14.51 21.28
N ILE A 427 -4.97 13.86 20.56
CA ILE A 427 -3.55 14.22 20.60
C ILE A 427 -3.35 15.66 20.10
N GLU A 428 -3.97 16.06 19.00
CA GLU A 428 -3.88 17.41 18.45
C GLU A 428 -4.43 18.46 19.44
N LYS A 429 -5.52 18.16 20.13
CA LYS A 429 -6.09 19.05 21.16
C LYS A 429 -5.14 19.23 22.34
N PHE A 430 -4.48 18.17 22.78
CA PHE A 430 -3.45 18.24 23.84
C PHE A 430 -2.17 18.96 23.35
N ALA A 431 -1.73 18.68 22.11
CA ALA A 431 -0.56 19.33 21.51
C ALA A 431 -0.79 20.81 21.21
N ALA A 432 -2.02 21.23 20.91
CA ALA A 432 -2.39 22.64 20.69
C ALA A 432 -2.31 23.48 21.97
N THR A 433 -2.35 22.85 23.14
CA THR A 433 -2.04 23.54 24.38
C THR A 433 -0.56 23.92 24.38
N LYS A 434 -0.25 25.19 24.16
CA LYS A 434 1.15 25.74 24.12
C LYS A 434 1.92 25.53 25.45
N ASN A 435 1.34 24.84 26.42
CA ASN A 435 1.91 24.60 27.73
C ASN A 435 3.00 23.52 27.66
N MET A 436 4.06 23.71 28.43
CA MET A 436 5.16 22.74 28.61
C MET A 436 4.63 21.33 28.94
N ALA A 437 3.57 21.24 29.75
CA ALA A 437 2.91 19.97 30.11
C ALA A 437 2.39 19.18 28.89
N GLY A 438 1.74 19.84 27.91
CA GLY A 438 1.26 19.17 26.69
C GLY A 438 2.38 18.62 25.81
N LYS A 439 3.51 19.36 25.73
CA LYS A 439 4.70 18.86 25.04
C LYS A 439 5.31 17.66 25.72
N PHE A 440 5.37 17.69 27.06
CA PHE A 440 5.90 16.59 27.87
C PHE A 440 5.06 15.32 27.71
N VAL A 441 3.72 15.46 27.76
CA VAL A 441 2.79 14.33 27.54
C VAL A 441 2.98 13.72 26.15
N ASN A 442 3.14 14.54 25.11
CA ASN A 442 3.34 14.03 23.75
C ASN A 442 4.66 13.24 23.62
N ILE A 443 5.75 13.75 24.23
CA ILE A 443 7.05 13.05 24.25
C ILE A 443 6.91 11.73 25.01
N ALA A 444 6.32 11.75 26.21
CA ALA A 444 6.11 10.55 27.03
C ALA A 444 5.29 9.47 26.27
N VAL A 445 4.22 9.87 25.59
CA VAL A 445 3.43 8.95 24.76
C VAL A 445 4.29 8.31 23.65
N LEU A 446 5.11 9.08 22.97
CA LEU A 446 6.00 8.57 21.92
C LEU A 446 7.04 7.60 22.49
N GLU A 447 7.65 7.93 23.63
CA GLU A 447 8.63 7.07 24.29
C GLU A 447 8.00 5.76 24.78
N ILE A 448 6.79 5.80 25.34
CA ILE A 448 6.03 4.62 25.77
C ILE A 448 5.72 3.74 24.56
N ILE A 449 5.17 4.29 23.47
CA ILE A 449 4.88 3.53 22.25
C ILE A 449 6.15 2.88 21.71
N LEU A 450 7.25 3.64 21.59
CA LEU A 450 8.51 3.13 21.09
C LEU A 450 9.06 2.03 22.00
N GLY A 451 9.05 2.22 23.31
CA GLY A 451 9.53 1.25 24.28
C GLY A 451 8.75 -0.07 24.22
N ILE A 452 7.41 -0.01 24.17
CA ILE A 452 6.56 -1.19 24.00
C ILE A 452 6.82 -1.86 22.63
N CYS A 453 6.93 -1.10 21.56
CA CYS A 453 7.26 -1.66 20.23
C CYS A 453 8.61 -2.40 20.23
N VAL A 454 9.64 -1.81 20.84
CA VAL A 454 10.96 -2.46 20.96
C VAL A 454 10.86 -3.73 21.79
N ALA A 455 10.14 -3.72 22.92
CA ALA A 455 9.93 -4.91 23.73
C ALA A 455 9.24 -6.04 22.94
N TYR A 456 8.18 -5.72 22.20
CA TYR A 456 7.51 -6.69 21.32
C TYR A 456 8.43 -7.22 20.21
N LEU A 457 9.22 -6.36 19.57
CA LEU A 457 10.13 -6.77 18.49
C LEU A 457 11.32 -7.63 18.99
N VAL A 458 11.70 -7.50 20.26
CA VAL A 458 12.72 -8.36 20.88
C VAL A 458 12.12 -9.69 21.31
N ALA A 459 10.90 -9.67 21.87
CA ALA A 459 10.26 -10.86 22.43
C ALA A 459 9.57 -11.73 21.37
N ALA A 460 9.02 -11.13 20.31
CA ALA A 460 8.19 -11.83 19.32
C ALA A 460 8.93 -12.06 18.00
N THR A 461 8.83 -13.32 17.50
CA THR A 461 9.30 -13.68 16.16
C THR A 461 8.24 -13.36 15.07
N TYR A 462 6.98 -13.15 15.47
CA TYR A 462 5.86 -12.87 14.57
C TYR A 462 5.88 -11.40 14.14
N ASN A 463 6.34 -11.15 12.93
CA ASN A 463 6.36 -9.82 12.32
C ASN A 463 6.12 -9.91 10.81
N PRO A 464 4.99 -10.49 10.38
CA PRO A 464 4.68 -10.62 8.97
C PRO A 464 4.45 -9.25 8.35
N PHE A 465 4.69 -9.13 7.05
CA PHE A 465 4.25 -8.00 6.25
C PHE A 465 3.39 -8.53 5.11
N LEU A 466 2.10 -8.25 5.18
CA LEU A 466 1.11 -8.81 4.26
C LEU A 466 1.42 -8.49 2.79
N TYR A 467 1.98 -7.31 2.53
CA TYR A 467 2.30 -6.87 1.18
C TYR A 467 3.40 -7.69 0.48
N PHE A 468 4.18 -8.48 1.20
CA PHE A 468 5.14 -9.42 0.57
C PHE A 468 4.48 -10.67 -0.02
N ARG A 469 3.18 -10.87 0.24
CA ARG A 469 2.41 -11.99 -0.33
C ARG A 469 1.83 -11.66 -1.71
N PHE A 470 1.87 -10.39 -2.13
CA PHE A 470 1.16 -9.92 -3.32
C PHE A 470 2.10 -9.41 -4.43
#